data_aa802906cf1d45f8c773178ad3139b05
#
_entry.id   aa802906cf1d45f8c773178ad3139b05
#
_cell.length_a   1.000
_cell.length_b   1.000
_cell.length_c   1.000
_cell.angle_alpha   90.00
_cell.angle_beta   90.00
_cell.angle_gamma   90.00
#
_symmetry.space_group_name_H-M   'P 1'
#
loop_
_entity.id
_entity.type
_entity.pdbx_description
1 polymer ?
#
loop_
_entity_poly.entity_id
_entity_poly.type
_entity_poly.pdbx_seq_one_letter_code
_entity_poly.pdbx_strand_id
1 'polypeptide(L)'
;VYAGTGDKGTIYKIGADGRGAAFYQTKATHVMSLAFDRERRLLAGTESPGRVFQIDASGKPFVLLDSPYNEIRTLRVDTRGNIYAAAVSGRGATPDRAPAQAPEPLPQPVASISTEVTSITIVADASAVAAAATPQAPPRGNQSQGSGAVYRILPDGASDLIWQLRDDAPFDLAFENDGNVLVATGNSGKIYRLSGDPMQPTLVARALVQQVTTLLADRTGQVLFATSNPGKLLRLSGTVPRGAPIHRTC
;
A
#
# COMPACT_ATOMS: atom_id res chain seq x y z
N VAL A 1 -6.46 5.76 26.24
CA VAL A 1 -6.89 5.27 24.93
C VAL A 1 -6.43 6.26 23.87
N TYR A 2 -6.12 5.80 22.67
CA TYR A 2 -5.86 6.65 21.50
C TYR A 2 -6.90 6.39 20.43
N ALA A 3 -7.30 7.46 19.73
CA ALA A 3 -8.25 7.41 18.64
C ALA A 3 -7.69 8.18 17.43
N GLY A 4 -7.60 7.49 16.30
CA GLY A 4 -7.29 8.11 15.01
C GLY A 4 -8.56 8.59 14.33
N THR A 5 -8.50 9.71 13.63
CA THR A 5 -9.65 10.27 12.93
C THR A 5 -9.47 10.24 11.42
N GLY A 6 -10.58 10.19 10.69
CA GLY A 6 -10.69 10.70 9.34
C GLY A 6 -10.63 12.22 9.36
N ASP A 7 -10.64 12.86 8.21
CA ASP A 7 -10.62 14.29 8.06
C ASP A 7 -9.58 15.04 8.94
N LYS A 8 -8.48 15.45 8.36
CA LYS A 8 -7.30 16.07 8.99
C LYS A 8 -6.33 15.15 9.73
N GLY A 9 -6.54 13.83 9.72
CA GLY A 9 -5.59 12.86 10.26
C GLY A 9 -5.11 13.16 11.67
N THR A 10 -6.02 13.50 12.59
CA THR A 10 -5.68 13.83 13.99
C THR A 10 -5.76 12.59 14.86
N ILE A 11 -4.77 12.43 15.73
CA ILE A 11 -4.76 11.42 16.77
C ILE A 11 -5.10 12.10 18.09
N TYR A 12 -6.12 11.60 18.78
CA TYR A 12 -6.52 12.04 20.11
C TYR A 12 -6.03 11.06 21.17
N LYS A 13 -5.63 11.61 22.32
CA LYS A 13 -5.38 10.86 23.53
C LYS A 13 -6.56 11.08 24.49
N ILE A 14 -7.19 9.99 24.89
CA ILE A 14 -8.36 10.00 25.78
C ILE A 14 -7.91 9.49 27.15
N GLY A 15 -8.09 10.32 28.16
CA GLY A 15 -7.76 10.01 29.55
C GLY A 15 -8.75 9.02 30.20
N ALA A 16 -8.48 8.65 31.44
CA ALA A 16 -9.38 7.79 32.23
C ALA A 16 -10.70 8.50 32.60
N ASP A 17 -10.68 9.83 32.57
CA ASP A 17 -11.86 10.68 32.79
C ASP A 17 -12.75 10.83 31.54
N GLY A 18 -12.40 10.16 30.45
CA GLY A 18 -13.11 10.23 29.17
C GLY A 18 -12.83 11.49 28.33
N ARG A 19 -12.02 12.41 28.84
CA ARG A 19 -11.66 13.62 28.11
C ARG A 19 -10.60 13.33 27.06
N GLY A 20 -10.84 13.79 25.82
CA GLY A 20 -9.91 13.70 24.71
C GLY A 20 -9.16 15.00 24.47
N ALA A 21 -7.87 14.92 24.24
CA ALA A 21 -7.04 16.02 23.77
C ALA A 21 -6.31 15.61 22.50
N ALA A 22 -6.11 16.56 21.56
CA ALA A 22 -5.30 16.32 20.37
C ALA A 22 -3.88 15.97 20.82
N PHE A 23 -3.40 14.82 20.38
CA PHE A 23 -2.07 14.30 20.70
C PHE A 23 -1.08 14.58 19.59
N TYR A 24 -1.48 14.29 18.35
CA TYR A 24 -0.67 14.54 17.16
C TYR A 24 -1.54 14.71 15.92
N GLN A 25 -1.14 15.61 15.01
CA GLN A 25 -1.77 15.80 13.71
C GLN A 25 -0.81 15.36 12.60
N THR A 26 -1.17 14.30 11.86
CA THR A 26 -0.30 13.64 10.89
C THR A 26 -0.11 14.42 9.59
N LYS A 27 -0.95 15.43 9.33
CA LYS A 27 -1.08 16.14 8.04
C LYS A 27 -1.51 15.23 6.88
N ALA A 28 -1.94 14.01 7.17
CA ALA A 28 -2.59 13.12 6.22
C ALA A 28 -4.11 13.32 6.28
N THR A 29 -4.84 12.77 5.31
CA THR A 29 -6.30 12.87 5.30
C THR A 29 -6.91 12.03 6.42
N HIS A 30 -6.44 10.79 6.58
CA HIS A 30 -6.98 9.85 7.57
C HIS A 30 -5.86 9.16 8.35
N VAL A 31 -6.16 8.82 9.62
CA VAL A 31 -5.42 7.82 10.40
C VAL A 31 -6.19 6.51 10.30
N MET A 32 -5.63 5.54 9.59
CA MET A 32 -6.30 4.29 9.25
C MET A 32 -6.08 3.19 10.28
N SER A 33 -4.90 3.18 10.89
CA SER A 33 -4.51 2.14 11.85
C SER A 33 -3.66 2.69 12.97
N LEU A 34 -3.83 2.12 14.17
CA LEU A 34 -3.03 2.41 15.35
C LEU A 34 -2.54 1.09 15.96
N ALA A 35 -1.31 1.08 16.43
CA ALA A 35 -0.71 -0.01 17.17
C ALA A 35 0.28 0.55 18.21
N PHE A 36 0.83 -0.32 19.05
CA PHE A 36 1.95 0.01 19.90
C PHE A 36 3.14 -0.88 19.55
N ASP A 37 4.33 -0.29 19.53
CA ASP A 37 5.55 -1.08 19.51
C ASP A 37 5.87 -1.67 20.90
N ARG A 38 6.99 -2.40 21.00
CA ARG A 38 7.39 -3.04 22.27
C ARG A 38 7.78 -2.04 23.35
N GLU A 39 8.26 -0.87 22.96
CA GLU A 39 8.61 0.24 23.85
C GLU A 39 7.40 1.11 24.21
N ARG A 40 6.18 0.67 23.81
CA ARG A 40 4.91 1.37 24.04
C ARG A 40 4.84 2.75 23.35
N ARG A 41 5.63 2.98 22.30
CA ARG A 41 5.44 4.14 21.44
C ARG A 41 4.27 3.88 20.51
N LEU A 42 3.51 4.92 20.20
CA LEU A 42 2.35 4.81 19.35
C LEU A 42 2.78 4.71 17.88
N LEU A 43 2.27 3.71 17.19
CA LEU A 43 2.40 3.57 15.74
C LEU A 43 1.10 4.04 15.09
N ALA A 44 1.22 4.80 14.00
CA ALA A 44 0.06 5.26 13.23
C ALA A 44 0.29 5.06 11.74
N GLY A 45 -0.63 4.35 11.10
CA GLY A 45 -0.71 4.21 9.65
C GLY A 45 -1.72 5.21 9.08
N THR A 46 -1.36 5.89 8.00
CA THR A 46 -2.15 6.98 7.43
C THR A 46 -2.58 6.72 6.00
N GLU A 47 -3.53 7.52 5.54
CA GLU A 47 -3.96 7.60 4.14
C GLU A 47 -3.78 9.02 3.60
N SER A 48 -3.32 9.11 2.36
CA SER A 48 -3.10 10.35 1.62
C SER A 48 -2.28 11.39 2.39
N PRO A 49 -0.97 11.16 2.55
CA PRO A 49 -0.18 10.03 2.04
C PRO A 49 -0.17 8.80 2.96
N GLY A 50 0.19 7.63 2.39
CA GLY A 50 0.37 6.37 3.12
C GLY A 50 1.71 6.33 3.85
N ARG A 51 1.72 6.68 5.13
CA ARG A 51 2.92 6.72 6.00
C ARG A 51 2.74 5.91 7.25
N VAL A 52 3.85 5.40 7.76
CA VAL A 52 3.92 4.84 9.11
C VAL A 52 4.68 5.82 10.00
N PHE A 53 4.00 6.32 11.00
CA PHE A 53 4.58 7.16 12.06
C PHE A 53 4.84 6.33 13.30
N GLN A 54 5.93 6.63 14.00
CA GLN A 54 6.18 6.27 15.37
C GLN A 54 6.14 7.55 16.20
N ILE A 55 5.35 7.57 17.26
CA ILE A 55 5.12 8.77 18.07
C ILE A 55 5.44 8.42 19.51
N ASP A 56 6.36 9.16 20.11
CA ASP A 56 6.75 8.96 21.51
C ASP A 56 5.69 9.47 22.51
N ALA A 57 5.93 9.25 23.79
CA ALA A 57 5.00 9.64 24.84
C ALA A 57 4.78 11.17 24.93
N SER A 58 5.71 11.96 24.41
CA SER A 58 5.64 13.44 24.36
C SER A 58 4.86 13.95 23.13
N GLY A 59 4.51 13.06 22.20
CA GLY A 59 3.84 13.42 20.95
C GLY A 59 4.81 13.76 19.80
N LYS A 60 6.11 13.50 19.97
CA LYS A 60 7.10 13.75 18.92
C LYS A 60 7.07 12.61 17.89
N PRO A 61 6.82 12.91 16.62
CA PRO A 61 6.72 11.91 15.57
C PRO A 61 8.08 11.61 14.94
N PHE A 62 8.20 10.38 14.45
CA PHE A 62 9.22 9.94 13.51
C PHE A 62 8.54 9.16 12.38
N VAL A 63 8.95 9.38 11.12
CA VAL A 63 8.42 8.64 9.97
C VAL A 63 9.28 7.40 9.76
N LEU A 64 8.69 6.22 9.99
CA LEU A 64 9.35 4.93 9.78
C LEU A 64 9.28 4.48 8.31
N LEU A 65 8.18 4.81 7.63
CA LEU A 65 7.95 4.44 6.24
C LEU A 65 7.18 5.55 5.52
N ASP A 66 7.67 5.99 4.38
CA ASP A 66 6.94 6.79 3.40
C ASP A 66 6.65 5.90 2.20
N SER A 67 5.45 5.37 2.14
CA SER A 67 5.06 4.37 1.16
C SER A 67 4.67 5.03 -0.16
N PRO A 68 4.99 4.40 -1.32
CA PRO A 68 4.45 4.85 -2.60
C PRO A 68 2.94 4.58 -2.73
N TYR A 69 2.36 3.77 -1.83
CA TYR A 69 0.91 3.51 -1.77
C TYR A 69 0.19 4.59 -0.98
N ASN A 70 -1.08 4.81 -1.28
CA ASN A 70 -1.83 5.92 -0.68
C ASN A 70 -2.25 5.67 0.76
N GLU A 71 -2.40 4.40 1.17
CA GLU A 71 -2.99 4.02 2.45
C GLU A 71 -2.15 2.96 3.15
N ILE A 72 -1.90 3.14 4.45
CA ILE A 72 -1.43 2.08 5.35
C ILE A 72 -2.65 1.55 6.10
N ARG A 73 -3.23 0.49 5.60
CA ARG A 73 -4.50 -0.06 6.05
C ARG A 73 -4.41 -0.71 7.43
N THR A 74 -3.36 -1.46 7.67
CA THR A 74 -3.15 -2.12 8.97
C THR A 74 -1.69 -2.13 9.38
N LEU A 75 -1.49 -2.11 10.70
CA LEU A 75 -0.20 -2.27 11.35
C LEU A 75 -0.28 -3.41 12.35
N ARG A 76 0.73 -4.28 12.37
CA ARG A 76 0.90 -5.34 13.35
C ARG A 76 2.35 -5.38 13.82
N VAL A 77 2.55 -5.76 15.07
CA VAL A 77 3.90 -5.88 15.66
C VAL A 77 4.08 -7.32 16.14
N ASP A 78 5.15 -7.96 15.68
CA ASP A 78 5.47 -9.33 16.08
C ASP A 78 6.16 -9.39 17.46
N THR A 79 6.40 -10.60 17.94
CA THR A 79 7.06 -10.85 19.23
C THR A 79 8.54 -10.43 19.25
N ARG A 80 9.15 -10.18 18.10
CA ARG A 80 10.54 -9.70 17.95
C ARG A 80 10.61 -8.17 17.90
N GLY A 81 9.47 -7.50 17.75
CA GLY A 81 9.38 -6.05 17.62
C GLY A 81 9.42 -5.55 16.17
N ASN A 82 9.37 -6.45 15.20
CA ASN A 82 9.21 -6.03 13.81
C ASN A 82 7.78 -5.52 13.60
N ILE A 83 7.67 -4.42 12.87
CA ILE A 83 6.39 -3.83 12.49
C ILE A 83 6.06 -4.28 11.06
N TYR A 84 4.88 -4.81 10.86
CA TYR A 84 4.38 -5.17 9.56
C TYR A 84 3.27 -4.20 9.15
N ALA A 85 3.38 -3.66 7.94
CA ALA A 85 2.44 -2.70 7.39
C ALA A 85 1.83 -3.23 6.09
N ALA A 86 0.51 -3.30 6.03
CA ALA A 86 -0.23 -3.54 4.81
C ALA A 86 -0.54 -2.20 4.13
N ALA A 87 0.04 -1.98 2.96
CA ALA A 87 -0.15 -0.78 2.17
C ALA A 87 -1.02 -1.08 0.95
N VAL A 88 -1.93 -0.17 0.61
CA VAL A 88 -2.83 -0.33 -0.53
C VAL A 88 -2.92 0.95 -1.35
N SER A 89 -3.15 0.79 -2.65
CA SER A 89 -3.54 1.90 -3.51
C SER A 89 -4.99 2.26 -3.16
N GLY A 90 -5.23 3.45 -2.62
CA GLY A 90 -6.56 3.89 -2.23
C GLY A 90 -7.55 3.83 -3.40
N ARG A 91 -8.83 3.63 -3.10
CA ARG A 91 -9.91 3.83 -4.07
C ARG A 91 -10.02 5.33 -4.36
N GLY A 92 -9.28 5.84 -5.33
CA GLY A 92 -9.44 7.27 -5.61
C GLY A 92 -8.29 7.96 -6.28
N ALA A 93 -7.19 7.29 -6.55
CA ALA A 93 -6.27 7.76 -7.57
C ALA A 93 -6.75 7.25 -8.95
N THR A 94 -7.98 7.59 -9.36
CA THR A 94 -8.10 8.01 -10.75
C THR A 94 -7.13 9.18 -10.85
N PRO A 95 -6.06 9.09 -11.66
CA PRO A 95 -5.33 10.30 -11.98
C PRO A 95 -6.40 11.31 -12.39
N ASP A 96 -6.39 12.47 -11.75
CA ASP A 96 -7.23 13.58 -12.11
C ASP A 96 -7.01 13.76 -13.63
N ARG A 97 -7.86 13.08 -14.38
CA ARG A 97 -7.89 13.23 -15.82
C ARG A 97 -8.46 14.62 -15.94
N ALA A 98 -7.56 15.59 -16.06
CA ALA A 98 -7.93 16.94 -16.45
C ALA A 98 -9.08 16.79 -17.43
N PRO A 99 -10.22 17.46 -17.21
CA PRO A 99 -11.38 17.29 -18.06
C PRO A 99 -10.84 17.35 -19.48
N ALA A 100 -11.05 16.27 -20.24
CA ALA A 100 -10.61 16.20 -21.62
C ALA A 100 -11.12 17.47 -22.26
N GLN A 101 -10.20 18.39 -22.57
CA GLN A 101 -10.55 19.54 -23.38
C GLN A 101 -11.27 18.96 -24.57
N ALA A 102 -12.51 19.37 -24.75
CA ALA A 102 -13.27 19.01 -25.93
C ALA A 102 -12.33 19.27 -27.12
N PRO A 103 -12.18 18.33 -28.04
CA PRO A 103 -11.30 18.53 -29.17
C PRO A 103 -11.75 19.85 -29.84
N GLU A 104 -10.84 20.83 -29.86
CA GLU A 104 -11.07 22.03 -30.66
C GLU A 104 -11.39 21.55 -32.08
N PRO A 105 -12.44 22.09 -32.71
CA PRO A 105 -12.77 21.71 -34.07
C PRO A 105 -11.53 21.99 -34.93
N LEU A 106 -10.98 20.94 -35.53
CA LEU A 106 -9.88 21.03 -36.49
C LEU A 106 -10.27 22.07 -37.54
N PRO A 107 -9.39 23.04 -37.85
CA PRO A 107 -9.65 23.96 -38.95
C PRO A 107 -9.81 23.13 -40.21
N GLN A 108 -10.94 23.30 -40.90
CA GLN A 108 -11.19 22.65 -42.19
C GLN A 108 -10.10 23.07 -43.15
N PRO A 109 -9.51 22.14 -43.93
CA PRO A 109 -8.54 22.50 -44.95
C PRO A 109 -9.24 23.33 -46.04
N VAL A 110 -8.95 24.61 -46.07
CA VAL A 110 -9.21 25.40 -47.26
C VAL A 110 -8.25 24.93 -48.35
N ALA A 111 -8.79 24.31 -49.38
CA ALA A 111 -8.06 23.95 -50.56
C ALA A 111 -7.56 25.23 -51.25
N SER A 112 -6.28 25.49 -51.18
CA SER A 112 -5.59 26.41 -52.07
C SER A 112 -4.65 25.62 -52.94
N ILE A 113 -5.00 25.55 -54.19
CA ILE A 113 -4.20 25.07 -55.33
C ILE A 113 -3.11 26.10 -55.56
N SER A 114 -1.84 25.69 -55.54
CA SER A 114 -0.76 26.42 -56.19
C SER A 114 0.32 25.47 -56.64
N THR A 115 0.53 25.55 -57.89
CA THR A 115 1.42 24.91 -58.83
C THR A 115 2.90 25.16 -58.52
N GLU A 116 3.71 24.11 -58.72
CA GLU A 116 5.11 24.05 -59.18
C GLU A 116 6.15 25.13 -58.76
N VAL A 117 7.34 24.72 -58.37
CA VAL A 117 8.52 24.55 -59.24
C VAL A 117 9.73 24.05 -58.42
N THR A 118 10.39 23.08 -59.00
CA THR A 118 11.72 22.50 -58.81
C THR A 118 12.81 23.53 -58.47
N SER A 119 13.66 23.21 -57.48
CA SER A 119 15.13 23.22 -57.72
C SER A 119 15.90 22.75 -56.46
N ILE A 120 16.77 21.81 -56.74
CA ILE A 120 17.81 21.26 -55.86
C ILE A 120 18.91 22.30 -55.71
N THR A 121 19.35 22.58 -54.51
CA THR A 121 20.72 23.07 -54.29
C THR A 121 21.26 22.52 -52.99
N ILE A 122 22.25 21.65 -53.11
CA ILE A 122 23.10 21.18 -52.03
C ILE A 122 24.13 22.27 -51.76
N VAL A 123 24.22 22.77 -50.55
CA VAL A 123 25.44 23.39 -50.05
C VAL A 123 25.67 22.90 -48.61
N ALA A 124 26.74 22.16 -48.50
CA ALA A 124 27.34 21.83 -47.21
C ALA A 124 27.98 23.10 -46.62
N ASP A 125 27.69 23.41 -45.38
CA ASP A 125 28.72 24.01 -44.54
C ASP A 125 28.51 23.64 -43.08
N ALA A 126 29.60 23.21 -42.49
CA ALA A 126 29.70 22.73 -41.14
C ALA A 126 29.91 23.93 -40.20
N SER A 127 29.02 24.02 -39.20
CA SER A 127 29.39 24.71 -37.96
C SER A 127 28.70 24.03 -36.81
N ALA A 128 29.47 23.16 -36.16
CA ALA A 128 29.13 22.49 -34.91
C ALA A 128 28.92 23.50 -33.78
N VAL A 129 27.72 23.60 -33.27
CA VAL A 129 27.51 24.10 -31.92
C VAL A 129 27.14 22.89 -31.08
N ALA A 130 28.11 22.40 -30.33
CA ALA A 130 27.90 21.37 -29.33
C ALA A 130 26.99 21.94 -28.22
N ALA A 131 25.70 21.66 -28.33
CA ALA A 131 24.81 21.78 -27.18
C ALA A 131 25.15 20.62 -26.23
N ALA A 132 25.72 20.95 -25.08
CA ALA A 132 25.98 20.02 -24.01
C ALA A 132 24.69 19.31 -23.64
N ALA A 133 24.57 18.06 -24.03
CA ALA A 133 23.52 17.18 -23.56
C ALA A 133 23.75 16.95 -22.06
N THR A 134 22.95 17.58 -21.22
CA THR A 134 22.79 17.16 -19.85
C THR A 134 22.40 15.68 -19.85
N PRO A 135 23.08 14.81 -19.08
CA PRO A 135 22.67 13.43 -18.98
C PRO A 135 21.27 13.40 -18.37
N GLN A 136 20.26 13.18 -19.20
CA GLN A 136 18.94 12.82 -18.71
C GLN A 136 19.09 11.49 -18.00
N ALA A 137 18.84 11.51 -16.68
CA ALA A 137 18.66 10.29 -15.93
C ALA A 137 17.67 9.40 -16.70
N PRO A 138 17.93 8.09 -16.83
CA PRO A 138 17.00 7.20 -17.52
C PRO A 138 15.61 7.37 -16.91
N PRO A 139 14.53 7.41 -17.71
CA PRO A 139 13.19 7.50 -17.18
C PRO A 139 13.04 6.32 -16.22
N ARG A 140 12.78 6.61 -14.94
CA ARG A 140 12.39 5.60 -13.97
C ARG A 140 11.19 4.91 -14.57
N GLY A 141 11.41 3.68 -15.06
CA GLY A 141 10.38 2.91 -15.70
C GLY A 141 9.13 2.96 -14.83
N ASN A 142 8.01 3.26 -15.44
CA ASN A 142 6.70 3.19 -14.84
C ASN A 142 6.48 1.72 -14.43
N GLN A 143 7.07 1.30 -13.30
CA GLN A 143 6.73 0.04 -12.68
C GLN A 143 5.27 0.22 -12.28
N SER A 144 4.38 -0.46 -12.98
CA SER A 144 2.96 -0.49 -12.64
C SER A 144 2.85 -0.84 -11.16
N GLN A 145 2.51 0.16 -10.37
CA GLN A 145 2.38 0.04 -8.94
C GLN A 145 1.27 -0.99 -8.71
N GLY A 146 1.58 -2.10 -8.03
CA GLY A 146 0.59 -3.12 -7.72
C GLY A 146 -0.56 -2.56 -6.87
N SER A 147 -1.62 -3.33 -6.70
CA SER A 147 -2.77 -2.93 -5.89
C SER A 147 -2.44 -2.78 -4.42
N GLY A 148 -1.35 -3.39 -3.95
CA GLY A 148 -0.90 -3.29 -2.58
C GLY A 148 0.45 -3.95 -2.30
N ALA A 149 0.92 -3.77 -1.09
CA ALA A 149 2.19 -4.33 -0.61
C ALA A 149 2.17 -4.64 0.88
N VAL A 150 3.05 -5.53 1.30
CA VAL A 150 3.35 -5.78 2.71
C VAL A 150 4.80 -5.40 2.97
N TYR A 151 5.00 -4.50 3.92
CA TYR A 151 6.32 -4.06 4.38
C TYR A 151 6.62 -4.66 5.75
N ARG A 152 7.90 -4.88 6.01
CA ARG A 152 8.44 -5.16 7.33
C ARG A 152 9.38 -4.02 7.71
N ILE A 153 9.20 -3.47 8.90
CA ILE A 153 10.07 -2.45 9.47
C ILE A 153 10.74 -3.08 10.69
N LEU A 154 12.05 -3.11 10.69
CA LEU A 154 12.86 -3.68 11.75
C LEU A 154 12.94 -2.72 12.97
N PRO A 155 13.32 -3.21 14.16
CA PRO A 155 13.43 -2.35 15.35
C PRO A 155 14.45 -1.20 15.21
N ASP A 156 15.45 -1.34 14.33
CA ASP A 156 16.43 -0.30 13.99
C ASP A 156 15.90 0.74 13.00
N GLY A 157 14.68 0.56 12.48
CA GLY A 157 14.03 1.45 11.54
C GLY A 157 14.26 1.10 10.06
N ALA A 158 15.08 0.10 9.74
CA ALA A 158 15.21 -0.37 8.37
C ALA A 158 13.89 -0.99 7.88
N SER A 159 13.52 -0.72 6.63
CA SER A 159 12.27 -1.21 6.05
C SER A 159 12.50 -2.02 4.78
N ASP A 160 11.85 -3.17 4.71
CA ASP A 160 11.87 -4.08 3.58
C ASP A 160 10.48 -4.21 2.96
N LEU A 161 10.41 -4.19 1.62
CA LEU A 161 9.24 -4.65 0.88
C LEU A 161 9.27 -6.17 0.83
N ILE A 162 8.43 -6.85 1.60
CA ILE A 162 8.44 -8.31 1.68
C ILE A 162 7.51 -8.99 0.68
N TRP A 163 6.45 -8.31 0.25
CA TRP A 163 5.56 -8.81 -0.78
C TRP A 163 4.80 -7.69 -1.48
N GLN A 164 4.75 -7.76 -2.82
CA GLN A 164 3.96 -6.87 -3.65
C GLN A 164 2.83 -7.64 -4.33
N LEU A 165 1.60 -7.15 -4.19
CA LEU A 165 0.40 -7.72 -4.79
C LEU A 165 0.01 -6.89 -6.01
N ARG A 166 -0.13 -7.55 -7.18
CA ARG A 166 -0.50 -6.88 -8.42
C ARG A 166 -2.02 -6.75 -8.57
N ASP A 167 -2.72 -7.86 -8.34
CA ASP A 167 -4.16 -7.99 -8.63
C ASP A 167 -5.02 -8.06 -7.36
N ASP A 168 -4.41 -7.93 -6.20
CA ASP A 168 -5.06 -8.04 -4.91
C ASP A 168 -4.53 -7.00 -3.92
N ALA A 169 -5.25 -6.72 -2.86
CA ALA A 169 -4.88 -5.74 -1.86
C ALA A 169 -4.86 -6.38 -0.46
N PRO A 170 -3.81 -6.19 0.34
CA PRO A 170 -3.75 -6.70 1.69
C PRO A 170 -4.68 -5.88 2.60
N PHE A 171 -5.59 -6.56 3.31
CA PHE A 171 -6.57 -5.92 4.19
C PHE A 171 -6.21 -6.05 5.66
N ASP A 172 -5.75 -7.21 6.08
CA ASP A 172 -5.31 -7.43 7.45
C ASP A 172 -4.16 -8.44 7.53
N LEU A 173 -3.45 -8.40 8.64
CA LEU A 173 -2.30 -9.24 8.94
C LEU A 173 -2.50 -9.92 10.28
N ALA A 174 -2.02 -11.16 10.41
CA ALA A 174 -1.92 -11.87 11.68
C ALA A 174 -0.63 -12.69 11.71
N PHE A 175 -0.21 -13.11 12.90
CA PHE A 175 0.98 -13.96 13.06
C PHE A 175 0.57 -15.36 13.50
N GLU A 176 1.18 -16.37 12.89
CA GLU A 176 1.13 -17.74 13.39
C GLU A 176 2.17 -17.91 14.52
N ASN A 177 2.00 -18.95 15.33
CA ASN A 177 2.88 -19.21 16.48
C ASN A 177 4.36 -19.48 16.08
N ASP A 178 4.59 -19.90 14.85
CA ASP A 178 5.93 -20.13 14.27
C ASP A 178 6.55 -18.86 13.64
N GLY A 179 5.84 -17.72 13.72
CA GLY A 179 6.29 -16.42 13.24
C GLY A 179 6.01 -16.15 11.76
N ASN A 180 5.30 -17.02 11.07
CA ASN A 180 4.82 -16.73 9.72
C ASN A 180 3.74 -15.63 9.77
N VAL A 181 3.62 -14.90 8.67
CA VAL A 181 2.64 -13.82 8.52
C VAL A 181 1.49 -14.28 7.66
N LEU A 182 0.27 -14.23 8.18
CA LEU A 182 -0.94 -14.40 7.41
C LEU A 182 -1.41 -13.05 6.86
N VAL A 183 -1.82 -13.04 5.60
CA VAL A 183 -2.29 -11.85 4.88
C VAL A 183 -3.68 -12.12 4.35
N ALA A 184 -4.67 -11.41 4.87
CA ALA A 184 -6.03 -11.38 4.32
C ALA A 184 -6.08 -10.42 3.13
N THR A 185 -6.80 -10.79 2.08
CA THR A 185 -6.88 -9.94 0.88
C THR A 185 -8.29 -9.51 0.53
N GLY A 186 -8.36 -8.36 -0.17
CA GLY A 186 -9.59 -7.67 -0.52
C GLY A 186 -10.26 -8.18 -1.79
N ASN A 187 -9.61 -8.99 -2.59
CA ASN A 187 -10.18 -9.52 -3.82
C ASN A 187 -10.21 -11.05 -3.79
N SER A 188 -11.36 -11.62 -4.07
CA SER A 188 -11.53 -13.08 -4.18
C SER A 188 -11.34 -13.88 -2.89
N GLY A 189 -11.45 -13.25 -1.72
CA GLY A 189 -11.52 -13.93 -0.42
C GLY A 189 -10.32 -14.80 -0.07
N LYS A 190 -9.11 -14.38 -0.44
CA LYS A 190 -7.90 -15.17 -0.25
C LYS A 190 -7.18 -14.85 1.05
N ILE A 191 -6.53 -15.85 1.61
CA ILE A 191 -5.59 -15.73 2.73
C ILE A 191 -4.27 -16.36 2.28
N TYR A 192 -3.21 -15.59 2.37
CA TYR A 192 -1.85 -16.04 2.07
C TYR A 192 -1.03 -16.17 3.34
N ARG A 193 -0.06 -17.06 3.32
CA ARG A 193 1.01 -17.16 4.32
C ARG A 193 2.30 -16.68 3.69
N LEU A 194 2.99 -15.77 4.36
CA LEU A 194 4.37 -15.40 4.05
C LEU A 194 5.30 -16.16 5.00
N SER A 195 6.19 -16.95 4.45
CA SER A 195 7.13 -17.78 5.23
C SER A 195 8.46 -17.90 4.52
N GLY A 196 9.51 -18.26 5.28
CA GLY A 196 10.87 -18.41 4.75
C GLY A 196 11.71 -17.13 4.85
N ASP A 197 12.95 -17.21 4.35
CA ASP A 197 13.88 -16.08 4.24
C ASP A 197 14.63 -16.22 2.90
N PRO A 198 14.32 -15.37 1.89
CA PRO A 198 13.29 -14.33 1.90
C PRO A 198 11.86 -14.88 2.01
N MET A 199 10.96 -14.09 2.57
CA MET A 199 9.54 -14.48 2.73
C MET A 199 8.87 -14.70 1.37
N GLN A 200 8.20 -15.86 1.22
CA GLN A 200 7.47 -16.23 0.01
C GLN A 200 5.98 -16.39 0.30
N PRO A 201 5.09 -15.91 -0.58
CA PRO A 201 3.66 -16.06 -0.42
C PRO A 201 3.18 -17.46 -0.82
N THR A 202 2.38 -18.09 0.03
CA THR A 202 1.67 -19.32 -0.26
C THR A 202 0.18 -19.13 0.01
N LEU A 203 -0.69 -19.47 -0.93
CA LEU A 203 -2.12 -19.44 -0.73
C LEU A 203 -2.53 -20.54 0.25
N VAL A 204 -3.10 -20.17 1.40
CA VAL A 204 -3.51 -21.13 2.44
C VAL A 204 -5.01 -21.36 2.47
N ALA A 205 -5.81 -20.37 2.08
CA ALA A 205 -7.26 -20.50 2.00
C ALA A 205 -7.85 -19.55 0.95
N ARG A 206 -8.99 -19.97 0.41
CA ARG A 206 -9.87 -19.14 -0.41
C ARG A 206 -11.30 -19.38 0.05
N ALA A 207 -11.90 -18.35 0.62
CA ALA A 207 -13.31 -18.35 0.95
C ALA A 207 -14.15 -17.93 -0.27
N LEU A 208 -15.37 -18.46 -0.39
CA LEU A 208 -16.32 -18.07 -1.45
C LEU A 208 -16.98 -16.73 -1.07
N VAL A 209 -16.18 -15.68 -0.99
CA VAL A 209 -16.56 -14.32 -0.60
C VAL A 209 -15.71 -13.33 -1.40
N GLN A 210 -16.13 -12.07 -1.44
CA GLN A 210 -15.32 -11.06 -2.13
C GLN A 210 -14.07 -10.68 -1.34
N GLN A 211 -14.20 -10.54 -0.01
CA GLN A 211 -13.13 -9.99 0.82
C GLN A 211 -12.98 -10.75 2.13
N VAL A 212 -11.75 -10.94 2.56
CA VAL A 212 -11.41 -11.24 3.95
C VAL A 212 -10.97 -9.93 4.59
N THR A 213 -11.75 -9.44 5.53
CA THR A 213 -11.60 -8.09 6.08
C THR A 213 -10.73 -8.03 7.33
N THR A 214 -10.68 -9.14 8.08
CA THR A 214 -9.95 -9.19 9.36
C THR A 214 -9.48 -10.60 9.67
N LEU A 215 -8.34 -10.70 10.33
CA LEU A 215 -7.74 -11.93 10.86
C LEU A 215 -7.55 -11.80 12.36
N LEU A 216 -7.82 -12.87 13.08
CA LEU A 216 -7.51 -13.00 14.50
C LEU A 216 -6.87 -14.37 14.74
N ALA A 217 -5.59 -14.39 15.05
CA ALA A 217 -4.91 -15.58 15.57
C ALA A 217 -5.02 -15.59 17.09
N ASP A 218 -5.53 -16.67 17.66
CA ASP A 218 -5.61 -16.84 19.08
C ASP A 218 -4.32 -17.49 19.66
N ARG A 219 -4.23 -17.58 20.98
CA ARG A 219 -3.06 -18.14 21.67
C ARG A 219 -2.88 -19.65 21.44
N THR A 220 -3.90 -20.32 20.96
CA THR A 220 -3.85 -21.76 20.63
C THR A 220 -3.39 -22.02 19.17
N GLY A 221 -3.16 -20.95 18.40
CA GLY A 221 -2.82 -21.01 17.00
C GLY A 221 -4.03 -21.18 16.07
N GLN A 222 -5.24 -21.06 16.60
CA GLN A 222 -6.44 -21.02 15.75
C GLN A 222 -6.57 -19.64 15.11
N VAL A 223 -6.92 -19.62 13.83
CA VAL A 223 -7.15 -18.40 13.08
C VAL A 223 -8.64 -18.27 12.77
N LEU A 224 -9.24 -17.20 13.28
CA LEU A 224 -10.57 -16.75 12.90
C LEU A 224 -10.43 -15.66 11.86
N PHE A 225 -11.37 -15.57 10.94
CA PHE A 225 -11.41 -14.49 9.98
C PHE A 225 -12.82 -14.03 9.67
N ALA A 226 -12.99 -12.73 9.53
CA ALA A 226 -14.24 -12.13 9.11
C ALA A 226 -14.19 -11.79 7.62
N THR A 227 -15.36 -11.82 6.98
CA THR A 227 -15.50 -11.59 5.55
C THR A 227 -16.56 -10.54 5.25
N SER A 228 -16.54 -10.07 4.02
CA SER A 228 -17.54 -9.15 3.46
C SER A 228 -18.03 -9.70 2.12
N ASN A 229 -19.31 -9.46 1.84
CA ASN A 229 -19.99 -9.86 0.62
C ASN A 229 -19.86 -11.38 0.30
N PRO A 230 -20.51 -12.24 1.08
CA PRO A 230 -21.31 -11.97 2.27
C PRO A 230 -20.49 -11.83 3.56
N GLY A 231 -21.07 -11.20 4.58
CA GLY A 231 -20.50 -11.11 5.93
C GLY A 231 -20.60 -12.45 6.64
N LYS A 232 -19.46 -13.02 7.04
CA LYS A 232 -19.34 -14.27 7.78
C LYS A 232 -18.19 -14.21 8.76
N LEU A 233 -18.28 -14.97 9.84
CA LEU A 233 -17.16 -15.29 10.72
C LEU A 233 -16.82 -16.76 10.51
N LEU A 234 -15.58 -17.01 10.12
CA LEU A 234 -15.11 -18.33 9.74
C LEU A 234 -13.85 -18.69 10.53
N ARG A 235 -13.57 -19.97 10.62
CA ARG A 235 -12.35 -20.51 11.22
C ARG A 235 -11.50 -21.14 10.12
N LEU A 236 -10.22 -20.83 10.11
CA LEU A 236 -9.25 -21.54 9.30
C LEU A 236 -8.99 -22.90 9.94
N SER A 237 -9.51 -23.97 9.32
CA SER A 237 -9.33 -25.33 9.83
C SER A 237 -8.18 -26.01 9.10
N GLY A 238 -7.26 -26.63 9.87
CA GLY A 238 -6.17 -27.45 9.37
C GLY A 238 -4.81 -26.79 9.53
N THR A 239 -3.86 -27.56 10.06
CA THR A 239 -2.43 -27.28 9.86
C THR A 239 -2.14 -27.46 8.39
N VAL A 240 -1.83 -26.37 7.70
CA VAL A 240 -1.38 -26.45 6.31
C VAL A 240 -0.03 -27.18 6.29
N PRO A 241 0.12 -28.33 5.61
CA PRO A 241 1.40 -29.00 5.51
C PRO A 241 2.43 -28.06 4.88
N ARG A 242 3.64 -28.04 5.42
CA ARG A 242 4.75 -27.37 4.78
C ARG A 242 4.92 -27.94 3.37
N GLY A 243 4.65 -27.14 2.34
CA GLY A 243 5.11 -27.40 0.98
C GLY A 243 4.14 -28.07 0.00
N ALA A 244 2.82 -28.04 0.19
CA ALA A 244 1.89 -28.51 -0.83
C ALA A 244 0.97 -27.38 -1.34
N PRO A 245 0.80 -27.20 -2.64
CA PRO A 245 -0.26 -26.34 -3.18
C PRO A 245 -1.61 -27.00 -2.90
N ILE A 246 -2.42 -26.40 -2.04
CA ILE A 246 -3.72 -26.96 -1.70
C ILE A 246 -4.82 -26.19 -2.41
N HIS A 247 -5.36 -26.78 -3.46
CA HIS A 247 -6.73 -26.55 -3.86
C HIS A 247 -7.64 -27.29 -2.87
N ARG A 248 -8.25 -26.58 -1.93
CA ARG A 248 -9.42 -27.06 -1.21
C ARG A 248 -10.55 -26.09 -1.42
N THR A 249 -11.50 -26.53 -2.24
CA THR A 249 -12.86 -26.01 -2.33
C THR A 249 -13.60 -26.57 -1.10
N CYS A 250 -14.11 -25.72 -0.24
CA CYS A 250 -15.19 -26.05 0.70
C CYS A 250 -16.48 -25.45 0.18
#